data_e2fd1d1841f5a835a036e0aad6a416e5
#
_entry.id   e2fd1d1841f5a835a036e0aad6a416e5
#
_cell.length_a   1.000
_cell.length_b   1.000
_cell.length_c   1.000
_cell.angle_alpha   90.00
_cell.angle_beta   90.00
_cell.angle_gamma   90.00
#
_symmetry.space_group_name_H-M   'P 1'
#
loop_
_entity.id
_entity.type
_entity.pdbx_description
1 polymer ?
#
loop_
_entity_poly.entity_id
_entity_poly.type
_entity_poly.pdbx_seq_one_letter_code
_entity_poly.pdbx_strand_id
1 'polypeptide(L)'
;MALVADFVLQRLREWGIERVYGYPGDGINGLLGAFDRAEGHPEFIQTRHEEMAAFMACAHAKFTGEVGCCTATSGPGAVHLLNGLYDAKLDHQPVVAVVGQQKRLSLGSHYQQEIALEQLFSDVSEYCQMITHPGQARHVIDRAFKTALTTRSVATIIVPDDIQEEDAQPSPPKMHGSVFSSVGWSRPRMLPDEGELRKAADILNAGEKVAMLIGQGAAKAASEVVEAAELLGAGVAKALLGREVLPDDIPFVTGPIGLLGTKASDKMIQNCDTLFMIGTSFPYAEWLPDEGQAKGVEIDIDGRMIGIRYPMDAHLVGDSRETLKALLPLLRRKEDRGWREEIEKDVREWNDLCEKRAGQHFEGKINPEAVASELSPRLPDNCVLTADSGSGTNWWARHLKLRKGMQASLSGTLATMGPGTPYAIAARFAYPDRPVIAFVGDGAFQMNGMNEMITIKRYMDRLAGPAPFIFCVFNNQDLNQVTWEQRAMAGDPKFPGSQYIPDVPYAQYAELLGLKGIYCDQPKKVGKAWDEALASDRPVVLEFKVDQEIAPIPPHIMLAQGKKAAKAAVHDPEKAGIAAKGMRQKLSEVAEHLPGRHHDGE
;
A
#
# COMPACT_ATOMS: atom_id res chain seq x y z
N MET A 1 -3.27 -43.44 -6.44
CA MET A 1 -2.07 -42.67 -5.97
C MET A 1 -2.44 -41.21 -5.95
N ALA A 2 -1.76 -40.38 -5.15
CA ALA A 2 -2.01 -38.94 -5.18
C ALA A 2 -1.57 -38.35 -6.52
N LEU A 3 -2.33 -37.43 -7.08
CA LEU A 3 -1.97 -36.71 -8.30
C LEU A 3 -0.94 -35.60 -8.03
N VAL A 4 -0.26 -35.12 -9.06
CA VAL A 4 0.62 -33.94 -8.94
C VAL A 4 -0.13 -32.76 -8.36
N ALA A 5 -1.39 -32.52 -8.77
CA ALA A 5 -2.23 -31.46 -8.21
C ALA A 5 -2.43 -31.61 -6.69
N ASP A 6 -2.68 -32.84 -6.20
CA ASP A 6 -2.80 -33.09 -4.76
C ASP A 6 -1.47 -32.80 -4.02
N PHE A 7 -0.36 -33.19 -4.63
CA PHE A 7 0.98 -32.94 -4.07
C PHE A 7 1.32 -31.44 -4.06
N VAL A 8 0.91 -30.68 -5.08
CA VAL A 8 1.06 -29.21 -5.09
C VAL A 8 0.38 -28.62 -3.86
N LEU A 9 -0.90 -28.94 -3.61
CA LEU A 9 -1.63 -28.41 -2.45
C LEU A 9 -1.04 -28.87 -1.12
N GLN A 10 -0.63 -30.15 -1.03
CA GLN A 10 0.10 -30.64 0.16
C GLN A 10 1.34 -29.80 0.41
N ARG A 11 2.12 -29.49 -0.64
CA ARG A 11 3.36 -28.74 -0.50
C ARG A 11 3.12 -27.28 -0.14
N LEU A 12 2.05 -26.66 -0.66
CA LEU A 12 1.61 -25.32 -0.24
C LEU A 12 1.30 -25.30 1.27
N ARG A 13 0.56 -26.28 1.79
CA ARG A 13 0.29 -26.41 3.24
C ARG A 13 1.57 -26.55 4.06
N GLU A 14 2.51 -27.39 3.61
CA GLU A 14 3.80 -27.58 4.29
C GLU A 14 4.62 -26.27 4.34
N TRP A 15 4.41 -25.35 3.38
CA TRP A 15 4.96 -24.00 3.39
C TRP A 15 4.15 -22.99 4.20
N GLY A 16 3.06 -23.41 4.84
CA GLY A 16 2.22 -22.57 5.69
C GLY A 16 1.11 -21.84 4.96
N ILE A 17 0.82 -22.18 3.69
CA ILE A 17 -0.28 -21.53 2.97
C ILE A 17 -1.62 -22.06 3.47
N GLU A 18 -2.39 -21.18 4.08
CA GLU A 18 -3.76 -21.46 4.53
C GLU A 18 -4.80 -21.15 3.46
N ARG A 19 -4.53 -20.15 2.60
CA ARG A 19 -5.49 -19.66 1.59
C ARG A 19 -4.80 -19.42 0.26
N VAL A 20 -5.49 -19.78 -0.82
CA VAL A 20 -5.10 -19.47 -2.20
C VAL A 20 -6.24 -18.66 -2.83
N TYR A 21 -5.94 -17.45 -3.24
CA TYR A 21 -6.89 -16.58 -3.92
C TYR A 21 -6.89 -16.88 -5.42
N GLY A 22 -8.07 -16.99 -6.05
CA GLY A 22 -8.11 -17.35 -7.47
C GLY A 22 -9.48 -17.22 -8.10
N TYR A 23 -9.50 -17.37 -9.41
CA TYR A 23 -10.71 -17.54 -10.22
C TYR A 23 -10.63 -18.85 -10.99
N PRO A 24 -11.71 -19.65 -11.04
CA PRO A 24 -11.69 -20.96 -11.68
C PRO A 24 -11.60 -20.85 -13.21
N GLY A 25 -10.92 -21.79 -13.83
CA GLY A 25 -10.84 -21.96 -15.27
C GLY A 25 -10.32 -23.36 -15.62
N ASP A 26 -10.56 -23.80 -16.84
CA ASP A 26 -10.30 -25.15 -17.31
C ASP A 26 -8.83 -25.58 -17.24
N GLY A 27 -7.90 -24.67 -17.48
CA GLY A 27 -6.46 -24.96 -17.40
C GLY A 27 -5.93 -25.27 -15.99
N ILE A 28 -6.78 -25.18 -14.94
CA ILE A 28 -6.46 -25.57 -13.56
C ILE A 28 -7.46 -26.57 -12.97
N ASN A 29 -8.20 -27.30 -13.81
CA ASN A 29 -9.22 -28.24 -13.34
C ASN A 29 -8.65 -29.32 -12.41
N GLY A 30 -7.45 -29.81 -12.68
CA GLY A 30 -6.76 -30.75 -11.80
C GLY A 30 -6.48 -30.18 -10.41
N LEU A 31 -6.05 -28.90 -10.34
CA LEU A 31 -5.86 -28.17 -9.08
C LEU A 31 -7.20 -27.92 -8.37
N LEU A 32 -8.26 -27.54 -9.09
CA LEU A 32 -9.58 -27.34 -8.49
C LEU A 32 -10.13 -28.64 -7.88
N GLY A 33 -9.97 -29.78 -8.58
CA GLY A 33 -10.29 -31.08 -8.02
C GLY A 33 -9.43 -31.43 -6.78
N ALA A 34 -8.18 -31.02 -6.75
CA ALA A 34 -7.32 -31.20 -5.59
C ALA A 34 -7.76 -30.36 -4.39
N PHE A 35 -8.22 -29.10 -4.59
CA PHE A 35 -8.81 -28.27 -3.53
C PHE A 35 -10.03 -28.95 -2.89
N ASP A 36 -10.91 -29.57 -3.70
CA ASP A 36 -12.06 -30.34 -3.20
C ASP A 36 -11.60 -31.51 -2.34
N ARG A 37 -10.65 -32.29 -2.83
CA ARG A 37 -10.08 -33.45 -2.08
C ARG A 37 -9.28 -33.04 -0.84
N ALA A 38 -8.76 -31.80 -0.80
CA ALA A 38 -8.02 -31.28 0.34
C ALA A 38 -8.92 -30.74 1.48
N GLU A 39 -10.26 -30.83 1.32
CA GLU A 39 -11.24 -30.46 2.33
C GLU A 39 -11.02 -29.05 2.92
N GLY A 40 -10.66 -28.10 2.05
CA GLY A 40 -10.45 -26.70 2.43
C GLY A 40 -9.07 -26.38 3.06
N HIS A 41 -8.09 -27.24 2.90
CA HIS A 41 -6.74 -27.03 3.42
C HIS A 41 -5.63 -27.26 2.35
N PRO A 42 -5.08 -26.21 1.68
CA PRO A 42 -5.41 -24.80 1.81
C PRO A 42 -6.79 -24.47 1.26
N GLU A 43 -7.38 -23.38 1.76
CA GLU A 43 -8.68 -22.94 1.29
C GLU A 43 -8.57 -22.21 -0.07
N PHE A 44 -9.51 -22.48 -0.99
CA PHE A 44 -9.66 -21.69 -2.22
C PHE A 44 -10.62 -20.54 -2.00
N ILE A 45 -10.12 -19.29 -2.08
CA ILE A 45 -10.95 -18.08 -2.01
C ILE A 45 -11.25 -17.61 -3.43
N GLN A 46 -12.50 -17.76 -3.84
CA GLN A 46 -12.96 -17.35 -5.16
C GLN A 46 -13.16 -15.83 -5.23
N THR A 47 -12.33 -15.14 -6.01
CA THR A 47 -12.49 -13.73 -6.38
C THR A 47 -13.43 -13.55 -7.56
N ARG A 48 -13.63 -12.32 -8.05
CA ARG A 48 -14.42 -12.06 -9.27
C ARG A 48 -13.55 -11.80 -10.50
N HIS A 49 -12.26 -11.62 -10.30
CA HIS A 49 -11.26 -11.42 -11.33
C HIS A 49 -9.89 -11.85 -10.81
N GLU A 50 -9.01 -12.38 -11.64
CA GLU A 50 -7.68 -12.87 -11.23
C GLU A 50 -6.77 -11.74 -10.73
N GLU A 51 -6.91 -10.55 -11.27
CA GLU A 51 -6.20 -9.36 -10.76
C GLU A 51 -6.50 -9.13 -9.27
N MET A 52 -7.77 -9.31 -8.87
CA MET A 52 -8.17 -9.22 -7.46
C MET A 52 -7.55 -10.33 -6.62
N ALA A 53 -7.40 -11.52 -7.18
CA ALA A 53 -6.70 -12.61 -6.51
C ALA A 53 -5.23 -12.27 -6.23
N ALA A 54 -4.55 -11.69 -7.20
CA ALA A 54 -3.15 -11.25 -7.04
C ALA A 54 -3.03 -10.09 -6.03
N PHE A 55 -3.94 -9.12 -6.04
CA PHE A 55 -4.01 -8.06 -5.01
C PHE A 55 -4.28 -8.62 -3.62
N MET A 56 -5.19 -9.60 -3.48
CA MET A 56 -5.45 -10.25 -2.18
C MET A 56 -4.22 -11.00 -1.68
N ALA A 57 -3.47 -11.67 -2.55
CA ALA A 57 -2.22 -12.32 -2.19
C ALA A 57 -1.15 -11.30 -1.76
N CYS A 58 -1.02 -10.18 -2.48
CA CYS A 58 -0.14 -9.07 -2.09
C CYS A 58 -0.53 -8.50 -0.71
N ALA A 59 -1.82 -8.24 -0.49
CA ALA A 59 -2.33 -7.72 0.77
C ALA A 59 -2.11 -8.70 1.93
N HIS A 60 -2.33 -10.00 1.70
CA HIS A 60 -2.02 -11.02 2.69
C HIS A 60 -0.56 -10.91 3.15
N ALA A 61 0.38 -10.82 2.19
CA ALA A 61 1.80 -10.67 2.51
C ALA A 61 2.11 -9.35 3.25
N LYS A 62 1.47 -8.24 2.85
CA LYS A 62 1.64 -6.92 3.50
C LYS A 62 1.21 -6.94 4.97
N PHE A 63 0.04 -7.48 5.25
CA PHE A 63 -0.55 -7.41 6.60
C PHE A 63 -0.06 -8.50 7.54
N THR A 64 0.23 -9.72 7.04
CA THR A 64 0.69 -10.84 7.87
C THR A 64 2.19 -10.98 7.92
N GLY A 65 2.91 -10.53 6.88
CA GLY A 65 4.34 -10.79 6.69
C GLY A 65 4.64 -12.21 6.18
N GLU A 66 3.61 -13.00 5.88
CA GLU A 66 3.69 -14.34 5.34
C GLU A 66 3.65 -14.34 3.80
N VAL A 67 3.86 -15.49 3.17
CA VAL A 67 3.76 -15.59 1.71
C VAL A 67 2.31 -15.56 1.28
N GLY A 68 1.95 -14.63 0.39
CA GLY A 68 0.66 -14.63 -0.29
C GLY A 68 0.65 -15.65 -1.44
N CYS A 69 -0.50 -16.28 -1.68
CA CYS A 69 -0.62 -17.27 -2.77
C CYS A 69 -1.85 -16.99 -3.62
N CYS A 70 -1.66 -16.97 -4.94
CA CYS A 70 -2.75 -16.85 -5.91
C CYS A 70 -2.65 -17.88 -7.02
N THR A 71 -3.78 -18.11 -7.71
CA THR A 71 -3.84 -19.06 -8.82
C THR A 71 -4.75 -18.54 -9.94
N ALA A 72 -4.42 -18.90 -11.16
CA ALA A 72 -5.20 -18.58 -12.34
C ALA A 72 -5.08 -19.67 -13.41
N THR A 73 -6.09 -19.74 -14.27
CA THR A 73 -6.05 -20.59 -15.46
C THR A 73 -5.02 -20.12 -16.47
N SER A 74 -4.74 -20.94 -17.46
CA SER A 74 -3.90 -20.61 -18.63
C SER A 74 -4.44 -19.43 -19.44
N GLY A 75 -3.61 -18.85 -20.27
CA GLY A 75 -4.01 -17.81 -21.20
C GLY A 75 -4.52 -16.54 -20.50
N PRO A 76 -5.81 -16.18 -20.67
CA PRO A 76 -6.34 -14.92 -20.15
C PRO A 76 -6.24 -14.78 -18.64
N GLY A 77 -6.46 -15.88 -17.87
CA GLY A 77 -6.35 -15.82 -16.41
C GLY A 77 -4.93 -15.47 -15.95
N ALA A 78 -3.93 -16.05 -16.60
CA ALA A 78 -2.52 -15.74 -16.33
C ALA A 78 -2.19 -14.25 -16.62
N VAL A 79 -2.70 -13.70 -17.72
CA VAL A 79 -2.50 -12.28 -18.08
C VAL A 79 -3.11 -11.36 -17.05
N HIS A 80 -4.30 -11.68 -16.53
CA HIS A 80 -5.00 -10.85 -15.55
C HIS A 80 -4.26 -10.73 -14.21
N LEU A 81 -3.43 -11.71 -13.81
CA LEU A 81 -2.67 -11.64 -12.56
C LEU A 81 -1.63 -10.52 -12.54
N LEU A 82 -1.12 -10.09 -13.70
CA LEU A 82 0.09 -9.26 -13.79
C LEU A 82 0.03 -7.99 -12.97
N ASN A 83 -1.05 -7.23 -13.01
CA ASN A 83 -1.12 -5.96 -12.28
C ASN A 83 -0.94 -6.16 -10.77
N GLY A 84 -1.63 -7.12 -10.16
CA GLY A 84 -1.45 -7.42 -8.74
C GLY A 84 -0.10 -8.05 -8.39
N LEU A 85 0.51 -8.80 -9.32
CA LEU A 85 1.86 -9.34 -9.12
C LEU A 85 2.93 -8.25 -9.23
N TYR A 86 2.77 -7.26 -10.14
CA TYR A 86 3.66 -6.09 -10.18
C TYR A 86 3.52 -5.25 -8.90
N ASP A 87 2.32 -5.10 -8.36
CA ASP A 87 2.12 -4.44 -7.08
C ASP A 87 2.91 -5.14 -5.96
N ALA A 88 2.85 -6.48 -5.91
CA ALA A 88 3.63 -7.27 -4.96
C ALA A 88 5.15 -7.13 -5.18
N LYS A 89 5.62 -7.20 -6.43
CA LYS A 89 7.04 -7.07 -6.77
C LYS A 89 7.60 -5.72 -6.33
N LEU A 90 6.94 -4.64 -6.75
CA LEU A 90 7.44 -3.27 -6.53
C LEU A 90 7.33 -2.81 -5.07
N ASP A 91 6.40 -3.40 -4.32
CA ASP A 91 6.26 -3.15 -2.88
C ASP A 91 6.99 -4.20 -2.02
N HIS A 92 7.84 -5.02 -2.65
CA HIS A 92 8.67 -6.02 -1.97
C HIS A 92 7.87 -7.00 -1.10
N GLN A 93 6.79 -7.57 -1.66
CA GLN A 93 5.96 -8.55 -0.96
C GLN A 93 6.18 -9.97 -1.50
N PRO A 94 6.40 -10.96 -0.63
CA PRO A 94 6.58 -12.34 -1.07
C PRO A 94 5.25 -12.93 -1.54
N VAL A 95 5.13 -13.20 -2.84
CA VAL A 95 3.93 -13.81 -3.43
C VAL A 95 4.34 -14.99 -4.32
N VAL A 96 3.62 -16.11 -4.20
CA VAL A 96 3.75 -17.26 -5.08
C VAL A 96 2.47 -17.39 -5.91
N ALA A 97 2.62 -17.32 -7.24
CA ALA A 97 1.55 -17.56 -8.20
C ALA A 97 1.65 -18.98 -8.76
N VAL A 98 0.55 -19.74 -8.70
CA VAL A 98 0.42 -21.07 -9.31
C VAL A 98 -0.50 -20.95 -10.51
N VAL A 99 0.04 -21.13 -11.72
CA VAL A 99 -0.65 -20.81 -12.97
C VAL A 99 -0.78 -22.06 -13.82
N GLY A 100 -1.96 -22.27 -14.39
CA GLY A 100 -2.20 -23.33 -15.36
C GLY A 100 -1.53 -23.07 -16.71
N GLN A 101 -1.27 -24.12 -17.47
CA GLN A 101 -0.84 -24.07 -18.86
C GLN A 101 -1.55 -25.15 -19.67
N GLN A 102 -1.57 -25.01 -20.98
CA GLN A 102 -2.08 -26.05 -21.87
C GLN A 102 -1.26 -27.33 -21.75
N LYS A 103 -1.87 -28.47 -22.18
CA LYS A 103 -1.19 -29.77 -22.19
C LYS A 103 0.13 -29.70 -22.94
N ARG A 104 1.18 -30.30 -22.40
CA ARG A 104 2.53 -30.31 -23.01
C ARG A 104 2.51 -30.75 -24.47
N LEU A 105 1.62 -31.68 -24.83
CA LEU A 105 1.48 -32.18 -26.20
C LEU A 105 1.04 -31.09 -27.18
N SER A 106 0.30 -30.09 -26.72
CA SER A 106 -0.22 -29.02 -27.59
C SER A 106 0.67 -27.76 -27.62
N LEU A 107 1.69 -27.68 -26.74
CA LEU A 107 2.57 -26.52 -26.71
C LEU A 107 3.35 -26.33 -28.02
N GLY A 108 3.36 -25.10 -28.53
CA GLY A 108 4.00 -24.71 -29.80
C GLY A 108 3.10 -24.89 -31.03
N SER A 109 1.83 -25.26 -30.87
CA SER A 109 0.89 -25.48 -31.96
C SER A 109 -0.10 -24.31 -32.17
N HIS A 110 0.01 -23.23 -31.43
CA HIS A 110 -0.99 -22.15 -31.35
C HIS A 110 -2.36 -22.66 -30.88
N TYR A 111 -2.34 -23.57 -29.90
CA TYR A 111 -3.54 -24.10 -29.31
C TYR A 111 -4.32 -23.02 -28.54
N GLN A 112 -5.64 -23.18 -28.40
CA GLN A 112 -6.49 -22.22 -27.68
C GLN A 112 -5.93 -21.89 -26.30
N GLN A 113 -5.83 -20.60 -25.95
CA GLN A 113 -5.30 -20.07 -24.71
C GLN A 113 -3.79 -20.37 -24.46
N GLU A 114 -3.09 -20.91 -25.45
CA GLU A 114 -1.64 -21.05 -25.35
C GLU A 114 -0.95 -19.69 -25.43
N ILE A 115 -0.18 -19.36 -24.43
CA ILE A 115 0.72 -18.21 -24.43
C ILE A 115 2.07 -18.60 -23.81
N ALA A 116 3.12 -17.87 -24.15
CA ALA A 116 4.46 -18.10 -23.61
C ALA A 116 4.56 -17.59 -22.16
N LEU A 117 4.05 -18.37 -21.20
CA LEU A 117 3.94 -17.95 -19.80
C LEU A 117 5.27 -17.64 -19.15
N GLU A 118 6.32 -18.40 -19.45
CA GLU A 118 7.67 -18.14 -18.91
C GLU A 118 8.20 -16.77 -19.37
N GLN A 119 7.88 -16.34 -20.60
CA GLN A 119 8.20 -14.99 -21.08
C GLN A 119 7.28 -13.94 -20.45
N LEU A 120 5.98 -14.23 -20.35
CA LEU A 120 5.00 -13.30 -19.75
C LEU A 120 5.38 -12.92 -18.32
N PHE A 121 5.81 -13.90 -17.51
CA PHE A 121 6.15 -13.69 -16.11
C PHE A 121 7.63 -13.36 -15.86
N SER A 122 8.46 -13.28 -16.90
CA SER A 122 9.93 -13.12 -16.76
C SER A 122 10.32 -11.83 -16.07
N ASP A 123 9.61 -10.73 -16.32
CA ASP A 123 9.92 -9.45 -15.67
C ASP A 123 9.29 -9.37 -14.26
N VAL A 124 8.07 -9.85 -14.08
CA VAL A 124 7.38 -9.73 -12.79
C VAL A 124 7.89 -10.70 -11.73
N SER A 125 8.51 -11.84 -12.12
CA SER A 125 8.93 -12.91 -11.20
C SER A 125 10.44 -13.03 -11.09
N GLU A 126 10.96 -13.16 -9.88
CA GLU A 126 12.38 -13.50 -9.62
C GLU A 126 12.68 -14.99 -9.87
N TYR A 127 11.63 -15.81 -9.95
CA TYR A 127 11.70 -17.21 -10.32
C TYR A 127 10.41 -17.59 -11.05
N CYS A 128 10.53 -18.08 -12.27
CA CYS A 128 9.43 -18.60 -13.06
C CYS A 128 9.83 -19.95 -13.66
N GLN A 129 9.04 -21.00 -13.38
CA GLN A 129 9.39 -22.33 -13.85
C GLN A 129 8.15 -23.17 -14.16
N MET A 130 8.13 -23.78 -15.34
CA MET A 130 7.14 -24.78 -15.70
C MET A 130 7.54 -26.18 -15.18
N ILE A 131 6.60 -26.86 -14.57
CA ILE A 131 6.74 -28.28 -14.17
C ILE A 131 6.46 -29.13 -15.41
N THR A 132 7.50 -29.76 -15.96
CA THR A 132 7.38 -30.61 -17.15
C THR A 132 7.40 -32.11 -16.86
N HIS A 133 7.66 -32.48 -15.60
CA HIS A 133 7.69 -33.86 -15.12
C HIS A 133 7.27 -33.93 -13.65
N PRO A 134 6.47 -34.93 -13.21
CA PRO A 134 6.00 -35.05 -11.82
C PRO A 134 7.09 -34.98 -10.75
N GLY A 135 8.26 -35.53 -11.02
CA GLY A 135 9.42 -35.50 -10.12
C GLY A 135 10.03 -34.11 -9.90
N GLN A 136 9.67 -33.11 -10.71
CA GLN A 136 10.11 -31.71 -10.54
C GLN A 136 9.25 -30.95 -9.53
N ALA A 137 8.00 -31.34 -9.32
CA ALA A 137 7.04 -30.58 -8.53
C ALA A 137 7.61 -30.16 -7.16
N ARG A 138 8.26 -31.09 -6.46
CA ARG A 138 8.85 -30.85 -5.15
C ARG A 138 9.84 -29.68 -5.14
N HIS A 139 10.87 -29.73 -5.97
CA HIS A 139 11.94 -28.75 -5.93
C HIS A 139 11.56 -27.43 -6.59
N VAL A 140 10.67 -27.43 -7.59
CA VAL A 140 10.16 -26.21 -8.22
C VAL A 140 9.36 -25.39 -7.21
N ILE A 141 8.44 -26.05 -6.48
CA ILE A 141 7.66 -25.38 -5.42
C ILE A 141 8.60 -24.85 -4.32
N ASP A 142 9.48 -25.69 -3.79
CA ASP A 142 10.38 -25.28 -2.71
C ASP A 142 11.27 -24.10 -3.11
N ARG A 143 11.76 -24.09 -4.35
CA ARG A 143 12.58 -23.00 -4.86
C ARG A 143 11.78 -21.73 -5.04
N ALA A 144 10.53 -21.81 -5.53
CA ALA A 144 9.65 -20.66 -5.66
C ALA A 144 9.43 -19.96 -4.30
N PHE A 145 9.09 -20.73 -3.25
CA PHE A 145 8.91 -20.15 -1.91
C PHE A 145 10.21 -19.57 -1.34
N LYS A 146 11.32 -20.27 -1.46
CA LYS A 146 12.62 -19.77 -0.99
C LYS A 146 13.03 -18.49 -1.72
N THR A 147 12.78 -18.42 -3.03
CA THR A 147 13.06 -17.21 -3.81
C THR A 147 12.16 -16.07 -3.35
N ALA A 148 10.84 -16.27 -3.31
CA ALA A 148 9.89 -15.22 -2.91
C ALA A 148 10.23 -14.65 -1.52
N LEU A 149 10.56 -15.51 -0.54
CA LEU A 149 10.95 -15.10 0.81
C LEU A 149 12.30 -14.38 0.86
N THR A 150 13.29 -14.87 0.09
CA THR A 150 14.65 -14.32 0.10
C THR A 150 14.73 -12.96 -0.58
N THR A 151 14.09 -12.84 -1.75
CA THR A 151 14.10 -11.61 -2.56
C THR A 151 12.98 -10.64 -2.16
N ARG A 152 12.03 -11.10 -1.33
CA ARG A 152 10.80 -10.36 -1.02
C ARG A 152 10.11 -9.90 -2.30
N SER A 153 9.78 -10.85 -3.16
CA SER A 153 9.26 -10.60 -4.49
C SER A 153 8.37 -11.77 -4.96
N VAL A 154 8.01 -11.76 -6.22
CA VAL A 154 7.13 -12.75 -6.82
C VAL A 154 7.89 -13.95 -7.35
N ALA A 155 7.32 -15.14 -7.17
CA ALA A 155 7.73 -16.36 -7.86
C ALA A 155 6.51 -17.02 -8.52
N THR A 156 6.67 -17.52 -9.75
CA THR A 156 5.60 -18.15 -10.52
C THR A 156 5.92 -19.62 -10.79
N ILE A 157 4.95 -20.48 -10.53
CA ILE A 157 4.97 -21.90 -10.82
C ILE A 157 3.94 -22.16 -11.92
N ILE A 158 4.38 -22.71 -13.03
CA ILE A 158 3.50 -23.04 -14.15
C ILE A 158 3.26 -24.56 -14.13
N VAL A 159 1.97 -24.96 -14.11
CA VAL A 159 1.57 -26.37 -14.02
C VAL A 159 0.69 -26.73 -15.23
N PRO A 160 1.24 -27.37 -16.27
CA PRO A 160 0.43 -27.84 -17.40
C PRO A 160 -0.71 -28.75 -16.99
N ASP A 161 -1.84 -28.65 -17.69
CA ASP A 161 -3.08 -29.38 -17.39
C ASP A 161 -2.86 -30.92 -17.31
N ASP A 162 -2.13 -31.49 -18.26
CA ASP A 162 -1.80 -32.92 -18.24
C ASP A 162 -0.86 -33.33 -17.09
N ILE A 163 0.03 -32.44 -16.63
CA ILE A 163 0.87 -32.67 -15.45
C ILE A 163 0.05 -32.73 -14.17
N GLN A 164 -1.00 -31.89 -14.05
CA GLN A 164 -1.86 -31.88 -12.85
C GLN A 164 -2.50 -33.25 -12.58
N GLU A 165 -2.77 -34.02 -13.64
CA GLU A 165 -3.44 -35.31 -13.61
C GLU A 165 -2.49 -36.52 -13.53
N GLU A 166 -1.17 -36.34 -13.68
CA GLU A 166 -0.21 -37.42 -13.53
C GLU A 166 -0.01 -37.85 -12.07
N ASP A 167 0.44 -39.08 -11.87
CA ASP A 167 0.78 -39.62 -10.55
C ASP A 167 1.95 -38.81 -9.92
N ALA A 168 1.76 -38.35 -8.70
CA ALA A 168 2.77 -37.59 -7.97
C ALA A 168 4.04 -38.43 -7.69
N GLN A 169 5.18 -37.78 -7.81
CA GLN A 169 6.49 -38.35 -7.45
C GLN A 169 7.17 -37.51 -6.36
N PRO A 170 6.68 -37.56 -5.11
CA PRO A 170 7.24 -36.77 -4.01
C PRO A 170 8.70 -37.10 -3.69
N SER A 171 9.10 -38.32 -3.96
CA SER A 171 10.48 -38.84 -3.79
C SER A 171 10.91 -39.50 -5.09
N PRO A 172 11.45 -38.75 -6.05
CA PRO A 172 11.90 -39.31 -7.31
C PRO A 172 13.03 -40.34 -7.07
N PRO A 173 13.19 -41.37 -7.95
CA PRO A 173 14.26 -42.34 -7.81
C PRO A 173 15.63 -41.66 -7.71
N LYS A 174 16.52 -42.18 -6.84
CA LYS A 174 17.89 -41.69 -6.70
C LYS A 174 18.74 -42.10 -7.90
N MET A 175 18.95 -41.17 -8.81
CA MET A 175 19.71 -41.36 -10.04
C MET A 175 20.41 -40.06 -10.44
N HIS A 176 21.24 -40.10 -11.48
CA HIS A 176 21.85 -38.91 -12.02
C HIS A 176 20.75 -37.91 -12.46
N GLY A 177 20.85 -36.64 -12.03
CA GLY A 177 19.85 -35.59 -12.30
C GLY A 177 18.69 -35.52 -11.30
N SER A 178 18.55 -36.42 -10.34
CA SER A 178 17.54 -36.32 -9.29
C SER A 178 17.81 -35.13 -8.37
N VAL A 179 16.77 -34.37 -8.04
CA VAL A 179 16.84 -33.21 -7.13
C VAL A 179 15.96 -33.48 -5.91
N PHE A 180 16.54 -33.34 -4.72
CA PHE A 180 15.85 -33.47 -3.45
C PHE A 180 15.89 -32.13 -2.72
N SER A 181 14.75 -31.62 -2.32
CA SER A 181 14.62 -30.35 -1.63
C SER A 181 13.80 -30.50 -0.35
N SER A 182 13.79 -29.48 0.48
CA SER A 182 13.03 -29.45 1.73
C SER A 182 12.31 -28.13 1.90
N VAL A 183 11.17 -28.18 2.58
CA VAL A 183 10.48 -27.02 3.13
C VAL A 183 11.37 -26.37 4.20
N GLY A 184 11.22 -25.08 4.34
CA GLY A 184 11.87 -24.27 5.36
C GLY A 184 12.77 -23.20 4.79
N TRP A 185 12.73 -22.07 5.44
CA TRP A 185 13.52 -20.87 5.19
C TRP A 185 13.72 -20.14 6.51
N SER A 186 14.88 -19.54 6.68
CA SER A 186 15.18 -18.69 7.83
C SER A 186 15.69 -17.35 7.36
N ARG A 187 15.18 -16.27 7.98
CA ARG A 187 15.65 -14.92 7.68
C ARG A 187 17.11 -14.76 8.07
N PRO A 188 17.99 -14.35 7.15
CA PRO A 188 19.38 -14.08 7.50
C PRO A 188 19.48 -12.85 8.42
N ARG A 189 20.43 -12.85 9.34
CA ARG A 189 20.85 -11.66 10.09
C ARG A 189 21.89 -10.92 9.27
N MET A 190 21.55 -9.72 8.80
CA MET A 190 22.46 -8.89 8.01
C MET A 190 22.87 -7.67 8.81
N LEU A 191 24.18 -7.44 8.92
CA LEU A 191 24.78 -6.30 9.59
C LEU A 191 25.80 -5.65 8.66
N PRO A 192 25.88 -4.31 8.61
CA PRO A 192 26.95 -3.59 7.93
C PRO A 192 28.33 -3.85 8.57
N ASP A 193 29.37 -3.51 7.83
CA ASP A 193 30.74 -3.48 8.36
C ASP A 193 30.86 -2.47 9.51
N GLU A 194 31.70 -2.77 10.49
CA GLU A 194 31.91 -1.95 11.68
C GLU A 194 32.46 -0.56 11.34
N GLY A 195 33.29 -0.46 10.29
CA GLY A 195 33.82 0.81 9.79
C GLY A 195 32.74 1.72 9.24
N GLU A 196 31.79 1.17 8.47
CA GLU A 196 30.64 1.92 7.96
C GLU A 196 29.68 2.33 9.09
N LEU A 197 29.48 1.49 10.11
CA LEU A 197 28.70 1.87 11.31
C LEU A 197 29.31 3.05 12.05
N ARG A 198 30.64 3.07 12.24
CA ARG A 198 31.35 4.19 12.88
C ARG A 198 31.25 5.46 12.04
N LYS A 199 31.47 5.36 10.73
CA LYS A 199 31.33 6.48 9.80
C LYS A 199 29.93 7.08 9.83
N ALA A 200 28.89 6.23 9.82
CA ALA A 200 27.51 6.67 9.96
C ALA A 200 27.27 7.39 11.30
N ALA A 201 27.77 6.82 12.41
CA ALA A 201 27.67 7.44 13.72
C ALA A 201 28.34 8.80 13.78
N ASP A 202 29.53 8.94 13.19
CA ASP A 202 30.27 10.23 13.15
C ASP A 202 29.47 11.29 12.39
N ILE A 203 28.87 10.94 11.24
CA ILE A 203 28.02 11.84 10.45
C ILE A 203 26.78 12.27 11.26
N LEU A 204 26.06 11.30 11.83
CA LEU A 204 24.82 11.55 12.59
C LEU A 204 25.09 12.37 13.87
N ASN A 205 26.20 12.11 14.55
CA ASN A 205 26.61 12.85 15.74
C ASN A 205 27.05 14.31 15.43
N ALA A 206 27.62 14.55 14.25
CA ALA A 206 28.07 15.88 13.81
C ALA A 206 26.91 16.74 13.28
N GLY A 207 25.87 16.16 12.70
CA GLY A 207 24.75 16.91 12.12
C GLY A 207 23.99 17.73 13.18
N GLU A 208 23.62 18.96 12.88
CA GLU A 208 22.85 19.84 13.79
C GLU A 208 21.34 19.69 13.55
N LYS A 209 20.93 19.52 12.28
CA LYS A 209 19.55 19.40 11.82
C LYS A 209 19.31 18.02 11.19
N VAL A 210 19.27 17.00 12.02
CA VAL A 210 19.04 15.63 11.54
C VAL A 210 17.55 15.43 11.22
N ALA A 211 17.26 14.94 10.00
CA ALA A 211 15.93 14.49 9.59
C ALA A 211 15.96 13.00 9.27
N MET A 212 14.99 12.27 9.77
CA MET A 212 14.84 10.84 9.50
C MET A 212 13.68 10.60 8.53
N LEU A 213 13.90 9.71 7.56
CA LEU A 213 12.86 9.23 6.63
C LEU A 213 12.78 7.70 6.72
N ILE A 214 11.63 7.19 7.14
CA ILE A 214 11.44 5.76 7.34
C ILE A 214 10.45 5.17 6.33
N GLY A 215 10.70 3.94 5.90
CA GLY A 215 9.81 3.15 5.05
C GLY A 215 9.36 1.85 5.70
N GLN A 216 8.71 1.00 4.93
CA GLN A 216 8.23 -0.32 5.40
C GLN A 216 9.36 -1.23 5.94
N GLY A 217 10.58 -1.06 5.45
CA GLY A 217 11.75 -1.81 5.93
C GLY A 217 12.10 -1.54 7.40
N ALA A 218 11.60 -0.44 7.97
CA ALA A 218 11.76 -0.10 9.38
C ALA A 218 10.66 -0.70 10.30
N ALA A 219 9.67 -1.43 9.76
CA ALA A 219 8.51 -1.91 10.55
C ALA A 219 8.88 -2.71 11.81
N LYS A 220 9.94 -3.52 11.74
CA LYS A 220 10.44 -4.29 12.89
C LYS A 220 11.42 -3.54 13.78
N ALA A 221 11.74 -2.29 13.46
CA ALA A 221 12.73 -1.44 14.13
C ALA A 221 12.11 -0.19 14.78
N ALA A 222 10.79 -0.17 14.99
CA ALA A 222 10.07 1.01 15.48
C ALA A 222 10.64 1.59 16.79
N SER A 223 10.97 0.73 17.76
CA SER A 223 11.58 1.16 19.03
C SER A 223 12.97 1.77 18.85
N GLU A 224 13.80 1.15 18.02
CA GLU A 224 15.15 1.59 17.71
C GLU A 224 15.14 2.90 16.90
N VAL A 225 14.15 3.11 16.04
CA VAL A 225 13.94 4.39 15.32
C VAL A 225 13.59 5.51 16.29
N VAL A 226 12.68 5.26 17.24
CA VAL A 226 12.31 6.25 18.26
C VAL A 226 13.52 6.62 19.13
N GLU A 227 14.30 5.62 19.57
CA GLU A 227 15.50 5.85 20.38
C GLU A 227 16.56 6.66 19.61
N ALA A 228 16.81 6.34 18.34
CA ALA A 228 17.71 7.10 17.48
C ALA A 228 17.23 8.56 17.32
N ALA A 229 15.93 8.76 17.05
CA ALA A 229 15.34 10.09 16.93
C ALA A 229 15.46 10.90 18.23
N GLU A 230 15.30 10.26 19.39
CA GLU A 230 15.49 10.91 20.69
C GLU A 230 16.94 11.29 20.95
N LEU A 231 17.92 10.43 20.66
CA LEU A 231 19.32 10.74 20.80
C LEU A 231 19.73 11.90 19.88
N LEU A 232 19.33 11.84 18.63
CA LEU A 232 19.73 12.80 17.60
C LEU A 232 18.94 14.12 17.62
N GLY A 233 17.88 14.25 18.44
CA GLY A 233 16.99 15.41 18.38
C GLY A 233 16.29 15.53 17.01
N ALA A 234 16.11 14.43 16.31
CA ALA A 234 15.59 14.39 14.96
C ALA A 234 14.07 14.24 14.91
N GLY A 235 13.43 14.79 13.88
CA GLY A 235 12.07 14.42 13.51
C GLY A 235 12.05 13.21 12.57
N VAL A 236 10.87 12.60 12.43
CA VAL A 236 10.70 11.40 11.61
C VAL A 236 9.56 11.60 10.62
N ALA A 237 9.90 11.63 9.33
CA ALA A 237 8.96 11.55 8.21
C ALA A 237 8.74 10.09 7.80
N LYS A 238 7.58 9.79 7.23
CA LYS A 238 7.20 8.44 6.81
C LYS A 238 6.99 8.40 5.30
N ALA A 239 7.64 7.48 4.61
CA ALA A 239 7.22 7.08 3.27
C ALA A 239 5.81 6.44 3.35
N LEU A 240 5.07 6.45 2.26
CA LEU A 240 3.65 6.05 2.27
C LEU A 240 3.45 4.61 2.76
N LEU A 241 4.29 3.65 2.34
CA LEU A 241 4.29 2.28 2.84
C LEU A 241 4.85 2.13 4.27
N GLY A 242 5.49 3.16 4.79
CA GLY A 242 6.01 3.21 6.17
C GLY A 242 5.04 3.82 7.18
N ARG A 243 3.80 4.11 6.79
CA ARG A 243 2.84 4.82 7.65
C ARG A 243 2.57 4.15 8.98
N GLU A 244 2.49 2.83 9.00
CA GLU A 244 2.19 2.05 10.20
C GLU A 244 3.38 1.86 11.15
N VAL A 245 4.60 2.18 10.70
CA VAL A 245 5.84 1.91 11.47
C VAL A 245 5.86 2.65 12.80
N LEU A 246 5.48 3.91 12.78
CA LEU A 246 5.36 4.73 13.99
C LEU A 246 3.96 5.34 14.11
N PRO A 247 3.40 5.41 15.33
CA PRO A 247 2.15 6.11 15.56
C PRO A 247 2.31 7.63 15.33
N ASP A 248 1.20 8.27 14.93
CA ASP A 248 1.16 9.70 14.60
C ASP A 248 0.96 10.61 15.82
N ASP A 249 0.81 10.05 17.02
CA ASP A 249 0.71 10.77 18.29
C ASP A 249 2.06 11.08 18.95
N ILE A 250 3.16 10.59 18.37
CA ILE A 250 4.51 10.95 18.80
C ILE A 250 4.81 12.38 18.29
N PRO A 251 5.16 13.34 19.17
CA PRO A 251 5.22 14.78 18.82
C PRO A 251 6.17 15.12 17.67
N PHE A 252 7.23 14.34 17.48
CA PHE A 252 8.23 14.55 16.45
C PHE A 252 8.03 13.68 15.19
N VAL A 253 6.97 12.91 15.11
CA VAL A 253 6.57 12.21 13.89
C VAL A 253 5.80 13.19 13.01
N THR A 254 6.43 13.61 11.91
CA THR A 254 5.92 14.67 11.06
C THR A 254 4.85 14.21 10.06
N GLY A 255 4.64 12.89 9.93
CA GLY A 255 3.67 12.28 9.02
C GLY A 255 4.27 11.90 7.67
N PRO A 256 3.43 11.68 6.63
CA PRO A 256 3.90 11.32 5.29
C PRO A 256 4.71 12.44 4.63
N ILE A 257 5.63 12.04 3.71
CA ILE A 257 6.37 12.95 2.83
C ILE A 257 5.87 12.82 1.38
N GLY A 258 6.18 13.80 0.55
CA GLY A 258 5.91 13.82 -0.88
C GLY A 258 4.57 14.48 -1.24
N LEU A 259 4.05 14.18 -2.42
CA LEU A 259 2.80 14.75 -2.95
C LEU A 259 1.62 14.61 -1.97
N LEU A 260 1.54 13.47 -1.29
CA LEU A 260 0.51 13.12 -0.30
C LEU A 260 0.91 13.54 1.12
N GLY A 261 2.04 14.21 1.28
CA GLY A 261 2.68 14.48 2.56
C GLY A 261 2.11 15.64 3.35
N THR A 262 2.81 15.94 4.44
CA THR A 262 2.53 17.05 5.35
C THR A 262 3.53 18.19 5.14
N LYS A 263 3.13 19.41 5.47
CA LYS A 263 4.03 20.56 5.43
C LYS A 263 5.18 20.44 6.45
N ALA A 264 4.93 19.80 7.58
CA ALA A 264 5.95 19.54 8.59
C ALA A 264 7.05 18.60 8.08
N SER A 265 6.68 17.52 7.37
CA SER A 265 7.65 16.61 6.75
C SER A 265 8.46 17.30 5.66
N ASP A 266 7.79 18.06 4.78
CA ASP A 266 8.45 18.80 3.70
C ASP A 266 9.46 19.80 4.26
N LYS A 267 9.03 20.68 5.19
CA LYS A 267 9.88 21.68 5.81
C LYS A 267 11.10 21.06 6.52
N MET A 268 10.88 19.98 7.27
CA MET A 268 11.96 19.28 7.99
C MET A 268 12.98 18.71 7.01
N ILE A 269 12.57 17.98 6.00
CA ILE A 269 13.46 17.33 5.03
C ILE A 269 14.20 18.38 4.19
N GLN A 270 13.51 19.41 3.70
CA GLN A 270 14.11 20.46 2.88
C GLN A 270 15.16 21.33 3.64
N ASN A 271 15.11 21.41 4.96
CA ASN A 271 15.99 22.26 5.76
C ASN A 271 17.01 21.49 6.61
N CYS A 272 17.10 20.17 6.46
CA CYS A 272 18.08 19.37 7.21
C CYS A 272 19.51 19.55 6.66
N ASP A 273 20.49 19.34 7.53
CA ASP A 273 21.91 19.21 7.18
C ASP A 273 22.38 17.76 7.17
N THR A 274 21.55 16.86 7.70
CA THR A 274 21.84 15.43 7.77
C THR A 274 20.56 14.64 7.54
N LEU A 275 20.53 13.85 6.46
CA LEU A 275 19.43 12.99 6.08
C LEU A 275 19.73 11.54 6.45
N PHE A 276 18.87 10.94 7.29
CA PHE A 276 18.97 9.54 7.69
C PHE A 276 17.78 8.75 7.15
N MET A 277 17.99 7.95 6.08
CA MET A 277 16.98 7.10 5.47
C MET A 277 17.05 5.67 6.02
N ILE A 278 15.90 5.07 6.36
CA ILE A 278 15.84 3.75 7.01
C ILE A 278 14.78 2.88 6.35
N GLY A 279 15.22 1.87 5.59
CA GLY A 279 14.33 0.88 4.97
C GLY A 279 13.29 1.50 4.06
N THR A 280 13.71 2.45 3.23
CA THR A 280 12.84 3.16 2.30
C THR A 280 13.50 3.39 0.96
N SER A 281 12.79 3.07 -0.10
CA SER A 281 13.11 3.40 -1.48
C SER A 281 12.28 4.58 -2.00
N PHE A 282 12.00 5.58 -1.16
CA PHE A 282 11.16 6.73 -1.48
C PHE A 282 11.54 7.32 -2.85
N PRO A 283 10.61 7.34 -3.84
CA PRO A 283 11.00 7.48 -5.25
C PRO A 283 11.20 8.92 -5.73
N TYR A 284 10.81 9.93 -4.97
CA TYR A 284 10.66 11.30 -5.43
C TYR A 284 11.77 12.21 -4.92
N ALA A 285 12.85 12.37 -5.71
CA ALA A 285 14.01 13.19 -5.36
C ALA A 285 13.66 14.68 -5.12
N GLU A 286 12.63 15.20 -5.79
CA GLU A 286 12.16 16.58 -5.63
C GLU A 286 11.65 16.93 -4.23
N TRP A 287 11.38 15.92 -3.39
CA TRP A 287 10.98 16.08 -1.98
C TRP A 287 12.12 15.83 -1.01
N LEU A 288 13.32 15.54 -1.49
CA LEU A 288 14.54 15.39 -0.71
C LEU A 288 15.36 16.70 -0.73
N PRO A 289 16.38 16.87 0.13
CA PRO A 289 17.22 18.07 0.10
C PRO A 289 17.92 18.23 -1.26
N ASP A 290 18.35 19.45 -1.58
CA ASP A 290 19.19 19.68 -2.74
C ASP A 290 20.50 18.88 -2.64
N GLU A 291 21.02 18.39 -3.77
CA GLU A 291 22.27 17.63 -3.79
C GLU A 291 23.42 18.43 -3.15
N GLY A 292 24.08 17.80 -2.19
CA GLY A 292 25.19 18.42 -1.46
C GLY A 292 24.78 19.32 -0.27
N GLN A 293 23.49 19.54 -0.04
CA GLN A 293 22.99 20.29 1.11
C GLN A 293 23.15 19.51 2.41
N ALA A 294 22.79 18.24 2.42
CA ALA A 294 22.82 17.39 3.61
C ALA A 294 23.81 16.23 3.47
N LYS A 295 24.40 15.80 4.58
CA LYS A 295 25.10 14.53 4.64
C LYS A 295 24.11 13.38 4.72
N GLY A 296 24.32 12.35 3.88
CA GLY A 296 23.40 11.22 3.77
C GLY A 296 23.88 9.97 4.50
N VAL A 297 22.98 9.33 5.26
CA VAL A 297 23.17 8.01 5.85
C VAL A 297 21.95 7.17 5.47
N GLU A 298 22.15 5.97 4.94
CA GLU A 298 21.04 5.10 4.55
C GLU A 298 21.22 3.66 5.03
N ILE A 299 20.17 3.09 5.60
CA ILE A 299 20.04 1.67 5.93
C ILE A 299 19.06 1.04 4.97
N ASP A 300 19.50 0.07 4.20
CA ASP A 300 18.63 -0.78 3.41
C ASP A 300 19.16 -2.22 3.38
N ILE A 301 18.25 -3.19 3.23
CA ILE A 301 18.60 -4.60 3.11
C ILE A 301 19.15 -4.93 1.72
N ASP A 302 18.79 -4.14 0.73
CA ASP A 302 19.25 -4.25 -0.66
C ASP A 302 20.26 -3.15 -0.98
N GLY A 303 21.52 -3.48 -1.01
CA GLY A 303 22.59 -2.52 -1.32
C GLY A 303 22.48 -1.83 -2.68
N ARG A 304 21.66 -2.36 -3.60
CA ARG A 304 21.38 -1.72 -4.89
C ARG A 304 20.50 -0.48 -4.76
N MET A 305 19.75 -0.37 -3.66
CA MET A 305 18.83 0.74 -3.42
C MET A 305 19.49 1.94 -2.74
N ILE A 306 20.61 1.72 -2.04
CA ILE A 306 21.31 2.78 -1.30
C ILE A 306 21.91 3.81 -2.25
N GLY A 307 21.65 5.08 -1.99
CA GLY A 307 22.16 6.20 -2.78
C GLY A 307 21.49 6.42 -4.14
N ILE A 308 20.37 5.73 -4.43
CA ILE A 308 19.65 5.86 -5.72
C ILE A 308 18.84 7.17 -5.80
N ARG A 309 18.39 7.70 -4.66
CA ARG A 309 17.51 8.88 -4.62
C ARG A 309 18.20 10.13 -4.13
N TYR A 310 19.17 9.96 -3.24
CA TYR A 310 20.01 11.02 -2.69
C TYR A 310 21.43 10.48 -2.53
N PRO A 311 22.49 11.28 -2.82
CA PRO A 311 23.86 10.83 -2.61
C PRO A 311 24.12 10.57 -1.12
N MET A 312 24.54 9.34 -0.79
CA MET A 312 24.81 8.94 0.58
C MET A 312 26.31 8.96 0.91
N ASP A 313 26.66 9.48 2.07
CA ASP A 313 28.03 9.45 2.58
C ASP A 313 28.32 8.13 3.32
N ALA A 314 27.34 7.53 3.99
CA ALA A 314 27.47 6.22 4.64
C ALA A 314 26.40 5.23 4.15
N HIS A 315 26.82 4.01 3.84
CA HIS A 315 26.01 2.96 3.20
C HIS A 315 25.89 1.75 4.13
N LEU A 316 24.75 1.62 4.81
CA LEU A 316 24.53 0.57 5.79
C LEU A 316 23.67 -0.56 5.19
N VAL A 317 24.31 -1.50 4.47
CA VAL A 317 23.61 -2.66 3.92
C VAL A 317 23.30 -3.64 5.04
N GLY A 318 22.02 -3.73 5.47
CA GLY A 318 21.63 -4.57 6.59
C GLY A 318 20.16 -4.51 6.95
N ASP A 319 19.75 -5.40 7.87
CA ASP A 319 18.44 -5.34 8.49
C ASP A 319 18.31 -4.09 9.36
N SER A 320 17.25 -3.30 9.17
CA SER A 320 17.08 -2.02 9.87
C SER A 320 17.17 -2.16 11.39
N ARG A 321 16.54 -3.18 11.98
CA ARG A 321 16.55 -3.38 13.43
C ARG A 321 17.93 -3.76 13.96
N GLU A 322 18.56 -4.75 13.31
CA GLU A 322 19.88 -5.22 13.74
C GLU A 322 20.94 -4.13 13.54
N THR A 323 20.86 -3.38 12.44
CA THR A 323 21.76 -2.27 12.15
C THR A 323 21.58 -1.13 13.17
N LEU A 324 20.34 -0.72 13.46
CA LEU A 324 20.08 0.31 14.48
C LEU A 324 20.54 -0.12 15.86
N LYS A 325 20.34 -1.38 16.27
CA LYS A 325 20.88 -1.88 17.55
C LYS A 325 22.40 -1.78 17.64
N ALA A 326 23.10 -1.99 16.53
CA ALA A 326 24.56 -1.84 16.49
C ALA A 326 24.99 -0.36 16.45
N LEU A 327 24.17 0.51 15.85
CA LEU A 327 24.46 1.93 15.69
C LEU A 327 24.16 2.74 16.96
N LEU A 328 23.06 2.45 17.66
CA LEU A 328 22.59 3.20 18.84
C LEU A 328 23.65 3.43 19.91
N PRO A 329 24.49 2.45 20.30
CA PRO A 329 25.55 2.67 21.30
C PRO A 329 26.63 3.65 20.85
N LEU A 330 26.73 3.95 19.55
CA LEU A 330 27.71 4.88 18.97
C LEU A 330 27.14 6.29 18.84
N LEU A 331 25.81 6.45 18.97
CA LEU A 331 25.14 7.75 18.91
C LEU A 331 25.24 8.49 20.24
N ARG A 332 25.31 9.82 20.15
CA ARG A 332 25.40 10.72 21.31
C ARG A 332 24.11 11.53 21.42
N ARG A 333 23.61 11.69 22.64
CA ARG A 333 22.47 12.58 22.89
C ARG A 333 22.89 14.03 22.63
N LYS A 334 22.10 14.67 21.75
CA LYS A 334 22.25 16.11 21.49
C LYS A 334 21.65 16.92 22.62
N GLU A 335 22.46 17.88 23.16
CA GLU A 335 22.01 18.79 24.22
C GLU A 335 21.13 19.91 23.67
N ASP A 336 21.48 20.46 22.49
CA ASP A 336 20.60 21.41 21.78
C ASP A 336 19.39 20.71 21.21
N ARG A 337 18.21 21.18 21.61
CA ARG A 337 16.91 20.64 21.19
C ARG A 337 16.13 21.63 20.33
N GLY A 338 16.71 22.77 19.95
CA GLY A 338 16.02 23.80 19.17
C GLY A 338 15.43 23.28 17.86
N TRP A 339 16.16 22.41 17.15
CA TRP A 339 15.67 21.76 15.94
C TRP A 339 14.45 20.86 16.20
N ARG A 340 14.48 20.06 17.27
CA ARG A 340 13.38 19.20 17.69
C ARG A 340 12.13 20.03 18.04
N GLU A 341 12.31 21.12 18.78
CA GLU A 341 11.22 22.00 19.21
C GLU A 341 10.55 22.69 18.02
N GLU A 342 11.34 23.09 17.02
CA GLU A 342 10.83 23.64 15.75
C GLU A 342 9.99 22.61 15.02
N ILE A 343 10.46 21.36 14.87
CA ILE A 343 9.73 20.27 14.22
C ILE A 343 8.40 20.00 14.93
N GLU A 344 8.41 19.87 16.24
CA GLU A 344 7.20 19.63 17.02
C GLU A 344 6.19 20.78 16.92
N LYS A 345 6.67 22.02 16.81
CA LYS A 345 5.82 23.19 16.52
C LYS A 345 5.19 23.08 15.14
N ASP A 346 5.96 22.76 14.11
CA ASP A 346 5.47 22.62 12.74
C ASP A 346 4.42 21.49 12.62
N VAL A 347 4.56 20.40 13.39
CA VAL A 347 3.58 19.32 13.47
C VAL A 347 2.26 19.81 14.06
N ARG A 348 2.30 20.59 15.15
CA ARG A 348 1.09 21.16 15.76
C ARG A 348 0.40 22.12 14.80
N GLU A 349 1.14 23.07 14.22
CA GLU A 349 0.59 24.05 13.24
C GLU A 349 -0.05 23.35 12.02
N TRP A 350 0.57 22.27 11.53
CA TRP A 350 0.00 21.49 10.44
C TRP A 350 -1.31 20.80 10.83
N ASN A 351 -1.37 20.21 12.02
CA ASN A 351 -2.59 19.56 12.50
C ASN A 351 -3.74 20.57 12.65
N ASP A 352 -3.47 21.73 13.24
CA ASP A 352 -4.45 22.82 13.37
C ASP A 352 -4.97 23.30 12.00
N LEU A 353 -4.07 23.42 11.02
CA LEU A 353 -4.43 23.78 9.64
C LEU A 353 -5.34 22.72 8.99
N CYS A 354 -5.01 21.43 9.17
CA CYS A 354 -5.82 20.32 8.65
C CYS A 354 -7.25 20.34 9.24
N GLU A 355 -7.38 20.55 10.56
CA GLU A 355 -8.69 20.66 11.22
C GLU A 355 -9.51 21.85 10.67
N LYS A 356 -8.89 23.02 10.53
CA LYS A 356 -9.55 24.19 9.96
C LYS A 356 -10.01 23.96 8.52
N ARG A 357 -9.20 23.32 7.69
CA ARG A 357 -9.53 22.98 6.31
C ARG A 357 -10.68 21.98 6.23
N ALA A 358 -10.63 20.94 7.00
CA ALA A 358 -11.67 19.91 7.04
C ALA A 358 -13.04 20.49 7.44
N GLY A 359 -13.07 21.52 8.31
CA GLY A 359 -14.28 22.21 8.70
C GLY A 359 -14.88 23.16 7.63
N GLN A 360 -14.17 23.41 6.52
CA GLN A 360 -14.64 24.28 5.44
C GLN A 360 -15.52 23.52 4.45
N HIS A 361 -16.80 23.81 4.43
CA HIS A 361 -17.74 23.29 3.44
C HIS A 361 -18.22 24.40 2.51
N PHE A 362 -18.33 24.09 1.22
CA PHE A 362 -18.73 25.04 0.19
C PHE A 362 -20.05 24.59 -0.42
N GLU A 363 -20.99 25.54 -0.57
CA GLU A 363 -22.28 25.30 -1.24
C GLU A 363 -23.07 24.09 -0.68
N GLY A 364 -22.86 23.75 0.59
CA GLY A 364 -23.54 22.61 1.22
C GLY A 364 -23.01 21.24 0.83
N LYS A 365 -21.95 21.18 -0.01
CA LYS A 365 -21.27 19.93 -0.39
C LYS A 365 -20.31 19.46 0.71
N ILE A 366 -20.08 18.15 0.78
CA ILE A 366 -19.12 17.58 1.71
C ILE A 366 -17.70 17.84 1.22
N ASN A 367 -16.89 18.48 2.06
CA ASN A 367 -15.44 18.53 1.86
C ASN A 367 -14.85 17.13 2.07
N PRO A 368 -14.13 16.55 1.09
CA PRO A 368 -13.55 15.22 1.25
C PRO A 368 -12.55 15.11 2.42
N GLU A 369 -11.87 16.20 2.80
CA GLU A 369 -11.03 16.25 4.00
C GLU A 369 -11.82 15.94 5.28
N ALA A 370 -13.06 16.43 5.37
CA ALA A 370 -13.92 16.19 6.52
C ALA A 370 -14.26 14.72 6.70
N VAL A 371 -14.37 13.95 5.63
CA VAL A 371 -14.66 12.51 5.70
C VAL A 371 -13.58 11.77 6.49
N ALA A 372 -12.32 12.03 6.19
CA ALA A 372 -11.19 11.41 6.89
C ALA A 372 -10.95 12.03 8.27
N SER A 373 -11.09 13.36 8.40
CA SER A 373 -10.92 14.06 9.67
C SER A 373 -11.94 13.62 10.73
N GLU A 374 -13.21 13.43 10.35
CA GLU A 374 -14.27 12.94 11.24
C GLU A 374 -14.07 11.46 11.64
N LEU A 375 -13.49 10.65 10.76
CA LEU A 375 -13.16 9.26 11.11
C LEU A 375 -11.99 9.17 12.09
N SER A 376 -10.97 10.01 11.92
CA SER A 376 -9.69 9.87 12.64
C SER A 376 -9.84 9.67 14.16
N PRO A 377 -10.60 10.50 14.90
CA PRO A 377 -10.83 10.28 16.33
C PRO A 377 -11.73 9.08 16.64
N ARG A 378 -12.50 8.59 15.67
CA ARG A 378 -13.42 7.45 15.78
C ARG A 378 -12.79 6.11 15.42
N LEU A 379 -11.57 6.11 14.88
CA LEU A 379 -10.88 4.87 14.47
C LEU A 379 -10.85 3.89 15.65
N PRO A 380 -11.33 2.64 15.46
CA PRO A 380 -11.14 1.61 16.48
C PRO A 380 -9.65 1.32 16.68
N ASP A 381 -9.26 0.95 17.92
CA ASP A 381 -7.92 0.46 18.18
C ASP A 381 -7.64 -0.81 17.37
N ASN A 382 -6.40 -1.03 16.99
CA ASN A 382 -5.95 -2.18 16.19
C ASN A 382 -6.66 -2.36 14.81
N CYS A 383 -7.30 -1.33 14.27
CA CYS A 383 -7.91 -1.44 12.95
C CYS A 383 -6.88 -1.63 11.83
N VAL A 384 -7.34 -2.18 10.70
CA VAL A 384 -6.58 -2.27 9.45
C VAL A 384 -7.18 -1.28 8.46
N LEU A 385 -6.33 -0.40 7.93
CA LEU A 385 -6.72 0.63 6.98
C LEU A 385 -6.15 0.32 5.60
N THR A 386 -7.00 0.29 4.59
CA THR A 386 -6.57 0.19 3.20
C THR A 386 -6.96 1.44 2.43
N ALA A 387 -6.22 1.76 1.38
CA ALA A 387 -6.58 2.84 0.49
C ALA A 387 -6.36 2.43 -0.97
N ASP A 388 -7.15 3.02 -1.84
CA ASP A 388 -6.97 2.91 -3.29
C ASP A 388 -6.14 4.09 -3.80
N SER A 389 -5.63 4.03 -5.03
CA SER A 389 -4.96 5.15 -5.66
C SER A 389 -5.96 6.21 -6.12
N GLY A 390 -5.62 7.48 -5.90
CA GLY A 390 -6.46 8.62 -6.28
C GLY A 390 -6.54 9.70 -5.22
N SER A 391 -7.44 10.68 -5.39
CA SER A 391 -7.56 11.83 -4.46
C SER A 391 -7.95 11.40 -3.03
N GLY A 392 -8.73 10.32 -2.86
CA GLY A 392 -9.08 9.77 -1.56
C GLY A 392 -7.86 9.42 -0.69
N THR A 393 -6.77 9.00 -1.31
CA THR A 393 -5.51 8.65 -0.63
C THR A 393 -4.83 9.86 -0.01
N ASN A 394 -4.98 11.06 -0.60
CA ASN A 394 -4.48 12.31 0.02
C ASN A 394 -5.14 12.53 1.39
N TRP A 395 -6.44 12.33 1.46
CA TRP A 395 -7.21 12.51 2.69
C TRP A 395 -6.90 11.43 3.71
N TRP A 396 -6.81 10.18 3.27
CA TRP A 396 -6.34 9.04 4.07
C TRP A 396 -4.94 9.29 4.64
N ALA A 397 -4.00 9.79 3.82
CA ALA A 397 -2.63 10.01 4.23
C ALA A 397 -2.46 11.15 5.24
N ARG A 398 -3.21 12.24 5.10
CA ARG A 398 -3.03 13.49 5.88
C ARG A 398 -3.86 13.54 7.15
N HIS A 399 -5.09 13.04 7.09
CA HIS A 399 -6.06 13.25 8.17
C HIS A 399 -6.21 12.05 9.11
N LEU A 400 -5.98 10.81 8.66
CA LEU A 400 -6.04 9.68 9.57
C LEU A 400 -4.79 9.62 10.44
N LYS A 401 -4.98 9.62 11.74
CA LYS A 401 -3.89 9.48 12.72
C LYS A 401 -3.80 8.03 13.19
N LEU A 402 -2.72 7.37 12.80
CA LEU A 402 -2.46 5.99 13.18
C LEU A 402 -1.96 5.92 14.63
N ARG A 403 -2.52 4.99 15.40
CA ARG A 403 -2.08 4.67 16.76
C ARG A 403 -1.35 3.32 16.77
N LYS A 404 -0.64 3.06 17.84
CA LYS A 404 0.09 1.78 18.01
C LYS A 404 -0.85 0.58 17.87
N GLY A 405 -0.47 -0.38 17.05
CA GLY A 405 -1.25 -1.60 16.78
C GLY A 405 -2.15 -1.53 15.53
N MET A 406 -2.40 -0.34 14.99
CA MET A 406 -3.07 -0.19 13.71
C MET A 406 -2.14 -0.59 12.56
N GLN A 407 -2.73 -1.14 11.49
CA GLN A 407 -2.01 -1.42 10.24
C GLN A 407 -2.59 -0.59 9.10
N ALA A 408 -1.75 -0.22 8.14
CA ALA A 408 -2.16 0.64 7.04
C ALA A 408 -1.34 0.37 5.78
N SER A 409 -1.99 0.03 4.67
CA SER A 409 -1.28 -0.18 3.40
C SER A 409 -2.16 0.11 2.18
N LEU A 410 -1.49 0.22 1.04
CA LEU A 410 -2.06 0.48 -0.28
C LEU A 410 -1.06 0.02 -1.35
N SER A 411 -1.38 0.17 -2.65
CA SER A 411 -0.38 0.05 -3.73
C SER A 411 0.56 1.25 -3.67
N GLY A 412 1.78 1.03 -3.22
CA GLY A 412 2.73 2.12 -2.95
C GLY A 412 3.52 2.53 -4.18
N THR A 413 4.38 1.65 -4.67
CA THR A 413 5.32 1.96 -5.75
C THR A 413 4.68 1.86 -7.13
N LEU A 414 3.82 0.85 -7.38
CA LEU A 414 3.06 0.75 -8.62
C LEU A 414 1.97 1.84 -8.69
N ALA A 415 1.41 2.21 -7.54
CA ALA A 415 0.35 3.21 -7.41
C ALA A 415 -0.86 2.93 -8.32
N THR A 416 -1.21 1.65 -8.51
CA THR A 416 -2.33 1.25 -9.36
C THR A 416 -3.67 1.53 -8.69
N MET A 417 -4.70 1.77 -9.48
CA MET A 417 -6.10 1.77 -9.04
C MET A 417 -6.62 0.35 -8.92
N GLY A 418 -7.56 0.13 -7.99
CA GLY A 418 -8.27 -1.14 -7.79
C GLY A 418 -7.92 -1.94 -6.54
N PRO A 419 -6.75 -1.77 -5.86
CA PRO A 419 -6.36 -2.64 -4.74
C PRO A 419 -7.08 -2.35 -3.42
N GLY A 420 -7.65 -1.17 -3.21
CA GLY A 420 -8.24 -0.78 -1.93
C GLY A 420 -9.29 -1.78 -1.41
N THR A 421 -10.16 -2.24 -2.28
CA THR A 421 -11.20 -3.23 -1.97
C THR A 421 -10.66 -4.64 -1.72
N PRO A 422 -9.90 -5.28 -2.64
CA PRO A 422 -9.35 -6.62 -2.42
C PRO A 422 -8.36 -6.66 -1.23
N TYR A 423 -7.62 -5.60 -0.96
CA TYR A 423 -6.78 -5.51 0.22
C TYR A 423 -7.58 -5.61 1.51
N ALA A 424 -8.71 -4.89 1.60
CA ALA A 424 -9.59 -4.95 2.75
C ALA A 424 -10.21 -6.36 2.93
N ILE A 425 -10.59 -7.01 1.84
CA ILE A 425 -11.11 -8.38 1.89
C ILE A 425 -10.05 -9.35 2.40
N ALA A 426 -8.83 -9.28 1.87
CA ALA A 426 -7.73 -10.13 2.33
C ALA A 426 -7.36 -9.87 3.80
N ALA A 427 -7.33 -8.60 4.23
CA ALA A 427 -7.12 -8.23 5.62
C ALA A 427 -8.20 -8.82 6.55
N ARG A 428 -9.46 -8.78 6.13
CA ARG A 428 -10.58 -9.35 6.90
C ARG A 428 -10.51 -10.89 6.99
N PHE A 429 -10.05 -11.57 5.94
CA PHE A 429 -9.78 -13.00 6.00
C PHE A 429 -8.60 -13.35 6.92
N ALA A 430 -7.56 -12.52 6.94
CA ALA A 430 -6.39 -12.72 7.81
C ALA A 430 -6.71 -12.41 9.28
N TYR A 431 -7.55 -11.40 9.52
CA TYR A 431 -7.87 -10.88 10.86
C TYR A 431 -9.39 -10.71 11.03
N PRO A 432 -10.13 -11.81 11.25
CA PRO A 432 -11.60 -11.76 11.34
C PRO A 432 -12.14 -10.86 12.46
N ASP A 433 -11.39 -10.70 13.54
CA ASP A 433 -11.80 -9.95 14.72
C ASP A 433 -11.30 -8.48 14.74
N ARG A 434 -10.56 -8.05 13.73
CA ARG A 434 -10.08 -6.67 13.60
C ARG A 434 -11.01 -5.83 12.74
N PRO A 435 -11.28 -4.58 13.13
CA PRO A 435 -11.94 -3.63 12.25
C PRO A 435 -11.12 -3.41 10.97
N VAL A 436 -11.78 -3.40 9.81
CA VAL A 436 -11.14 -3.14 8.51
C VAL A 436 -11.90 -2.02 7.81
N ILE A 437 -11.17 -0.98 7.38
CA ILE A 437 -11.76 0.19 6.72
C ILE A 437 -10.97 0.48 5.45
N ALA A 438 -11.64 0.45 4.29
CA ALA A 438 -11.09 0.79 3.00
C ALA A 438 -11.51 2.19 2.56
N PHE A 439 -10.57 2.98 2.05
CA PHE A 439 -10.83 4.26 1.38
C PHE A 439 -10.72 4.06 -0.13
N VAL A 440 -11.82 4.25 -0.83
CA VAL A 440 -11.93 3.96 -2.26
C VAL A 440 -12.56 5.13 -2.99
N GLY A 441 -11.95 5.61 -4.07
CA GLY A 441 -12.59 6.57 -4.97
C GLY A 441 -13.65 5.87 -5.83
N ASP A 442 -14.67 6.61 -6.27
CA ASP A 442 -15.73 6.10 -7.15
C ASP A 442 -15.17 5.49 -8.45
N GLY A 443 -14.13 6.11 -9.05
CA GLY A 443 -13.45 5.57 -10.23
C GLY A 443 -12.79 4.22 -9.98
N ALA A 444 -12.06 4.09 -8.89
CA ALA A 444 -11.43 2.82 -8.50
C ALA A 444 -12.48 1.75 -8.14
N PHE A 445 -13.54 2.15 -7.47
CA PHE A 445 -14.63 1.23 -7.12
C PHE A 445 -15.39 0.72 -8.35
N GLN A 446 -15.64 1.60 -9.35
CA GLN A 446 -16.24 1.18 -10.63
C GLN A 446 -15.30 0.28 -11.44
N MET A 447 -13.98 0.50 -11.37
CA MET A 447 -13.00 -0.26 -12.12
C MET A 447 -13.05 -1.76 -11.75
N ASN A 448 -12.90 -2.11 -10.47
CA ASN A 448 -12.84 -3.48 -9.99
C ASN A 448 -13.54 -3.72 -8.63
N GLY A 449 -13.70 -2.69 -7.82
CA GLY A 449 -14.21 -2.82 -6.44
C GLY A 449 -15.65 -3.32 -6.34
N MET A 450 -16.54 -2.89 -7.26
CA MET A 450 -17.94 -3.29 -7.27
C MET A 450 -18.11 -4.80 -7.44
N ASN A 451 -17.30 -5.42 -8.28
CA ASN A 451 -17.38 -6.88 -8.50
C ASN A 451 -17.02 -7.66 -7.22
N GLU A 452 -16.07 -7.15 -6.43
CA GLU A 452 -15.65 -7.80 -5.21
C GLU A 452 -16.68 -7.71 -4.07
N MET A 453 -17.69 -6.84 -4.18
CA MET A 453 -18.86 -6.89 -3.29
C MET A 453 -19.63 -8.22 -3.46
N ILE A 454 -19.58 -8.83 -4.64
CA ILE A 454 -20.13 -10.18 -4.88
C ILE A 454 -19.29 -11.24 -4.15
N THR A 455 -17.97 -11.06 -4.09
CA THR A 455 -17.10 -11.92 -3.26
C THR A 455 -17.49 -11.81 -1.79
N ILE A 456 -17.72 -10.61 -1.28
CA ILE A 456 -18.18 -10.41 0.11
C ILE A 456 -19.52 -11.10 0.33
N LYS A 457 -20.48 -10.96 -0.58
CA LYS A 457 -21.76 -11.67 -0.51
C LYS A 457 -21.57 -13.19 -0.43
N ARG A 458 -20.66 -13.76 -1.22
CA ARG A 458 -20.37 -15.20 -1.21
C ARG A 458 -19.86 -15.68 0.17
N TYR A 459 -19.05 -14.87 0.83
CA TYR A 459 -18.42 -15.21 2.11
C TYR A 459 -19.03 -14.44 3.29
N MET A 460 -20.29 -14.01 3.17
CA MET A 460 -20.96 -13.17 4.17
C MET A 460 -20.88 -13.75 5.59
N ASP A 461 -21.15 -15.04 5.74
CA ASP A 461 -21.15 -15.74 7.03
C ASP A 461 -19.80 -15.69 7.75
N ARG A 462 -18.73 -15.41 7.04
CA ARG A 462 -17.36 -15.35 7.55
C ARG A 462 -16.86 -13.91 7.72
N LEU A 463 -17.34 -13.01 6.87
CA LEU A 463 -16.86 -11.62 6.80
C LEU A 463 -17.74 -10.68 7.65
N ALA A 464 -18.99 -11.04 7.91
CA ALA A 464 -19.85 -10.35 8.87
C ALA A 464 -19.42 -10.67 10.32
N GLY A 465 -19.72 -9.78 11.24
CA GLY A 465 -19.40 -9.96 12.65
C GLY A 465 -19.28 -8.63 13.40
N PRO A 466 -18.97 -8.67 14.70
CA PRO A 466 -18.96 -7.48 15.55
C PRO A 466 -17.84 -6.47 15.21
N ALA A 467 -16.77 -6.92 14.56
CA ALA A 467 -15.72 -6.02 14.11
C ALA A 467 -16.15 -5.32 12.80
N PRO A 468 -16.15 -3.98 12.74
CA PRO A 468 -16.56 -3.23 11.55
C PRO A 468 -15.79 -3.63 10.31
N PHE A 469 -16.51 -3.75 9.16
CA PHE A 469 -15.91 -3.96 7.86
C PHE A 469 -16.53 -2.98 6.86
N ILE A 470 -15.78 -1.92 6.52
CA ILE A 470 -16.32 -0.73 5.87
C ILE A 470 -15.56 -0.39 4.60
N PHE A 471 -16.28 -0.13 3.52
CA PHE A 471 -15.79 0.43 2.26
C PHE A 471 -16.31 1.87 2.15
N CYS A 472 -15.44 2.84 2.43
CA CYS A 472 -15.74 4.26 2.33
C CYS A 472 -15.51 4.71 0.88
N VAL A 473 -16.60 4.97 0.16
CA VAL A 473 -16.57 5.40 -1.23
C VAL A 473 -16.69 6.92 -1.32
N PHE A 474 -15.65 7.56 -1.88
CA PHE A 474 -15.66 8.98 -2.22
C PHE A 474 -16.31 9.17 -3.59
N ASN A 475 -17.60 9.45 -3.61
CA ASN A 475 -18.37 9.69 -4.84
C ASN A 475 -18.29 11.17 -5.22
N ASN A 476 -17.33 11.51 -6.08
CA ASN A 476 -17.16 12.87 -6.61
C ASN A 476 -17.44 12.98 -8.13
N GLN A 477 -17.73 11.86 -8.79
CA GLN A 477 -18.03 11.75 -10.22
C GLN A 477 -16.88 12.24 -11.12
N ASP A 478 -15.64 12.11 -10.65
CA ASP A 478 -14.47 12.62 -11.35
C ASP A 478 -13.22 11.76 -11.07
N LEU A 479 -12.42 11.46 -12.09
CA LEU A 479 -11.05 10.97 -11.91
C LEU A 479 -10.17 12.09 -11.35
N ASN A 480 -10.50 12.49 -10.16
CA ASN A 480 -10.16 13.77 -9.54
C ASN A 480 -8.63 13.99 -9.40
N GLN A 481 -7.86 12.95 -9.11
CA GLN A 481 -6.40 13.08 -9.07
C GLN A 481 -5.85 13.46 -10.45
N VAL A 482 -6.30 12.78 -11.51
CA VAL A 482 -5.90 13.06 -12.89
C VAL A 482 -6.34 14.47 -13.32
N THR A 483 -7.56 14.88 -12.96
CA THR A 483 -8.06 16.23 -13.21
C THR A 483 -7.14 17.29 -12.62
N TRP A 484 -6.74 17.14 -11.35
CA TRP A 484 -5.87 18.12 -10.68
C TRP A 484 -4.42 18.07 -11.19
N GLU A 485 -3.90 16.89 -11.52
CA GLU A 485 -2.58 16.75 -12.14
C GLU A 485 -2.55 17.40 -13.53
N GLN A 486 -3.57 17.20 -14.36
CA GLN A 486 -3.68 17.87 -15.64
C GLN A 486 -3.67 19.39 -15.49
N ARG A 487 -4.41 19.93 -14.53
CA ARG A 487 -4.43 21.38 -14.25
C ARG A 487 -3.08 21.90 -13.76
N ALA A 488 -2.43 21.19 -12.82
CA ALA A 488 -1.22 21.67 -12.17
C ALA A 488 0.06 21.34 -12.93
N MET A 489 0.12 20.18 -13.58
CA MET A 489 1.34 19.69 -14.25
C MET A 489 1.36 20.05 -15.73
N ALA A 490 0.27 19.83 -16.45
CA ALA A 490 0.16 20.16 -17.87
C ALA A 490 -0.23 21.64 -18.11
N GLY A 491 -1.05 22.23 -17.24
CA GLY A 491 -1.59 23.58 -17.40
C GLY A 491 -2.80 23.64 -18.33
N ASP A 492 -3.47 22.49 -18.49
CA ASP A 492 -4.67 22.33 -19.30
C ASP A 492 -5.93 22.19 -18.44
N PRO A 493 -7.10 22.65 -18.91
CA PRO A 493 -8.35 22.48 -18.22
C PRO A 493 -8.78 21.02 -18.15
N LYS A 494 -9.73 20.71 -17.26
CA LYS A 494 -10.38 19.40 -17.17
C LYS A 494 -10.91 18.98 -18.55
N PHE A 495 -10.65 17.71 -18.92
CA PHE A 495 -11.25 17.08 -20.09
C PHE A 495 -12.43 16.18 -19.69
N PRO A 496 -13.69 16.70 -19.69
CA PRO A 496 -14.85 15.96 -19.21
C PRO A 496 -15.07 14.63 -19.92
N GLY A 497 -14.70 14.54 -21.21
CA GLY A 497 -14.84 13.32 -22.01
C GLY A 497 -14.01 12.12 -21.52
N SER A 498 -12.97 12.36 -20.69
CA SER A 498 -12.15 11.30 -20.13
C SER A 498 -12.23 11.19 -18.61
N GLN A 499 -12.52 12.30 -17.91
CA GLN A 499 -12.38 12.36 -16.45
C GLN A 499 -13.72 12.25 -15.72
N TYR A 500 -14.83 12.54 -16.40
CA TYR A 500 -16.16 12.38 -15.83
C TYR A 500 -16.51 10.91 -15.59
N ILE A 501 -17.01 10.62 -14.39
CA ILE A 501 -17.49 9.28 -13.99
C ILE A 501 -19.00 9.36 -13.76
N PRO A 502 -19.80 8.44 -14.31
CA PRO A 502 -21.24 8.44 -14.07
C PRO A 502 -21.57 8.20 -12.60
N ASP A 503 -22.63 8.86 -12.14
CA ASP A 503 -23.13 8.67 -10.78
C ASP A 503 -23.74 7.29 -10.63
N VAL A 504 -23.23 6.51 -9.69
CA VAL A 504 -23.72 5.17 -9.36
C VAL A 504 -24.15 5.17 -7.89
N PRO A 505 -25.36 4.67 -7.57
CA PRO A 505 -25.81 4.60 -6.18
C PRO A 505 -25.16 3.41 -5.44
N TYR A 506 -23.92 3.58 -5.00
CA TYR A 506 -23.09 2.50 -4.42
C TYR A 506 -23.68 1.92 -3.14
N ALA A 507 -24.25 2.77 -2.28
CA ALA A 507 -24.93 2.31 -1.07
C ALA A 507 -26.13 1.41 -1.40
N GLN A 508 -26.95 1.77 -2.39
CA GLN A 508 -28.07 0.94 -2.83
C GLN A 508 -27.60 -0.36 -3.51
N TYR A 509 -26.52 -0.30 -4.28
CA TYR A 509 -25.92 -1.50 -4.87
C TYR A 509 -25.49 -2.49 -3.77
N ALA A 510 -24.89 -2.02 -2.68
CA ALA A 510 -24.54 -2.87 -1.55
C ALA A 510 -25.78 -3.53 -0.91
N GLU A 511 -26.87 -2.79 -0.75
CA GLU A 511 -28.13 -3.32 -0.22
C GLU A 511 -28.72 -4.43 -1.09
N LEU A 512 -28.66 -4.31 -2.42
CA LEU A 512 -29.08 -5.37 -3.36
C LEU A 512 -28.30 -6.68 -3.16
N LEU A 513 -27.07 -6.60 -2.68
CA LEU A 513 -26.24 -7.76 -2.37
C LEU A 513 -26.41 -8.28 -0.94
N GLY A 514 -27.18 -7.60 -0.08
CA GLY A 514 -27.41 -7.96 1.30
C GLY A 514 -26.38 -7.39 2.28
N LEU A 515 -25.47 -6.52 1.81
CA LEU A 515 -24.59 -5.70 2.64
C LEU A 515 -25.39 -4.54 3.24
N LYS A 516 -24.77 -3.75 4.13
CA LYS A 516 -25.37 -2.50 4.58
C LYS A 516 -24.91 -1.34 3.69
N GLY A 517 -25.86 -0.59 3.15
CA GLY A 517 -25.63 0.64 2.42
C GLY A 517 -25.90 1.86 3.30
N ILE A 518 -24.97 2.84 3.30
CA ILE A 518 -25.16 4.13 3.97
C ILE A 518 -24.78 5.22 2.99
N TYR A 519 -25.71 6.15 2.72
CA TYR A 519 -25.47 7.29 1.84
C TYR A 519 -25.47 8.59 2.64
N CYS A 520 -24.48 9.44 2.40
CA CYS A 520 -24.35 10.73 3.06
C CYS A 520 -23.94 11.81 2.04
N ASP A 521 -24.77 12.85 1.91
CA ASP A 521 -24.56 14.02 1.05
C ASP A 521 -24.54 15.35 1.84
N GLN A 522 -24.65 15.28 3.19
CA GLN A 522 -24.76 16.45 4.04
C GLN A 522 -23.55 16.55 4.98
N PRO A 523 -22.81 17.69 4.97
CA PRO A 523 -21.65 17.89 5.83
C PRO A 523 -21.91 17.59 7.31
N LYS A 524 -23.02 18.07 7.85
CA LYS A 524 -23.40 17.89 9.27
C LYS A 524 -23.68 16.44 9.67
N LYS A 525 -23.81 15.54 8.70
CA LYS A 525 -24.13 14.12 8.94
C LYS A 525 -22.92 13.20 8.81
N VAL A 526 -21.75 13.69 8.39
CA VAL A 526 -20.55 12.86 8.17
C VAL A 526 -20.19 12.05 9.41
N GLY A 527 -20.07 12.69 10.58
CA GLY A 527 -19.77 11.98 11.84
C GLY A 527 -20.81 10.92 12.19
N LYS A 528 -22.12 11.25 12.05
CA LYS A 528 -23.21 10.30 12.31
C LYS A 528 -23.17 9.08 11.35
N ALA A 529 -22.83 9.31 10.08
CA ALA A 529 -22.72 8.24 9.09
C ALA A 529 -21.54 7.28 9.45
N TRP A 530 -20.44 7.82 9.95
CA TRP A 530 -19.35 7.02 10.50
C TRP A 530 -19.77 6.22 11.76
N ASP A 531 -20.46 6.88 12.70
CA ASP A 531 -20.95 6.21 13.92
C ASP A 531 -21.88 5.03 13.57
N GLU A 532 -22.75 5.21 12.57
CA GLU A 532 -23.65 4.17 12.08
C GLU A 532 -22.89 3.03 11.38
N ALA A 533 -21.88 3.35 10.56
CA ALA A 533 -21.07 2.36 9.86
C ALA A 533 -20.22 1.54 10.84
N LEU A 534 -19.61 2.19 11.83
CA LEU A 534 -18.78 1.55 12.86
C LEU A 534 -19.58 0.65 13.81
N ALA A 535 -20.89 0.89 13.96
CA ALA A 535 -21.78 0.07 14.78
C ALA A 535 -22.39 -1.11 14.03
N SER A 536 -22.06 -1.31 12.74
CA SER A 536 -22.66 -2.37 11.92
C SER A 536 -22.02 -3.73 12.18
N ASP A 537 -22.83 -4.76 12.26
CA ASP A 537 -22.44 -6.18 12.32
C ASP A 537 -22.31 -6.84 10.91
N ARG A 538 -22.60 -6.08 9.86
CA ARG A 538 -22.49 -6.51 8.45
C ARG A 538 -21.48 -5.64 7.70
N PRO A 539 -20.85 -6.16 6.64
CA PRO A 539 -20.03 -5.33 5.73
C PRO A 539 -20.82 -4.14 5.21
N VAL A 540 -20.18 -2.96 5.24
CA VAL A 540 -20.80 -1.67 4.91
C VAL A 540 -20.18 -1.07 3.66
N VAL A 541 -20.99 -0.58 2.74
CA VAL A 541 -20.57 0.43 1.75
C VAL A 541 -21.09 1.78 2.24
N LEU A 542 -20.18 2.63 2.68
CA LEU A 542 -20.44 3.98 3.15
C LEU A 542 -20.09 4.96 2.03
N GLU A 543 -21.12 5.47 1.36
CA GLU A 543 -21.00 6.38 0.23
C GLU A 543 -21.10 7.83 0.70
N PHE A 544 -20.03 8.62 0.47
CA PHE A 544 -20.04 10.05 0.67
C PHE A 544 -20.06 10.80 -0.66
N LYS A 545 -21.09 11.62 -0.87
CA LYS A 545 -21.14 12.53 -2.03
C LYS A 545 -20.27 13.75 -1.72
N VAL A 546 -19.07 13.77 -2.27
CA VAL A 546 -18.05 14.78 -1.95
C VAL A 546 -17.83 15.79 -3.07
N ASP A 547 -17.29 16.95 -2.70
CA ASP A 547 -17.01 18.05 -3.63
C ASP A 547 -15.75 17.73 -4.47
N GLN A 548 -15.90 17.63 -5.79
CA GLN A 548 -14.80 17.38 -6.74
C GLN A 548 -13.86 18.59 -6.91
N GLU A 549 -14.28 19.79 -6.50
CA GLU A 549 -13.51 21.01 -6.69
C GLU A 549 -12.55 21.31 -5.53
N ILE A 550 -12.52 20.46 -4.50
CA ILE A 550 -11.52 20.56 -3.43
C ILE A 550 -10.20 19.95 -3.94
N ALA A 551 -9.21 20.82 -4.10
CA ALA A 551 -7.91 20.43 -4.61
C ALA A 551 -7.12 19.60 -3.58
N PRO A 552 -6.50 18.48 -3.99
CA PRO A 552 -5.53 17.76 -3.16
C PRO A 552 -4.17 18.50 -3.15
N ILE A 553 -4.16 19.74 -2.64
CA ILE A 553 -2.99 20.63 -2.68
C ILE A 553 -1.81 19.97 -1.99
N PRO A 554 -0.65 19.79 -2.66
CA PRO A 554 0.55 19.27 -2.02
C PRO A 554 1.09 20.25 -0.96
N PRO A 555 1.90 19.76 0.00
CA PRO A 555 2.48 20.61 1.05
C PRO A 555 3.36 21.73 0.49
N HIS A 556 4.02 21.47 -0.63
CA HIS A 556 4.81 22.44 -1.37
C HIS A 556 4.30 22.55 -2.81
N ILE A 557 3.98 23.77 -3.24
CA ILE A 557 3.57 24.07 -4.62
C ILE A 557 4.69 24.86 -5.27
N MET A 558 5.33 24.28 -6.27
CA MET A 558 6.29 25.04 -7.09
C MET A 558 5.57 26.19 -7.81
N LEU A 559 6.21 27.35 -7.90
CA LEU A 559 5.65 28.55 -8.55
C LEU A 559 5.21 28.24 -10.01
N ALA A 560 5.91 27.33 -10.68
CA ALA A 560 5.57 26.90 -12.04
C ALA A 560 4.24 26.14 -12.07
N GLN A 561 3.97 25.26 -11.10
CA GLN A 561 2.72 24.52 -10.98
C GLN A 561 1.55 25.45 -10.65
N GLY A 562 1.76 26.41 -9.75
CA GLY A 562 0.78 27.43 -9.45
C GLY A 562 0.39 28.29 -10.65
N LYS A 563 1.35 28.68 -11.50
CA LYS A 563 1.10 29.41 -12.76
C LYS A 563 0.33 28.56 -13.77
N LYS A 564 0.68 27.27 -13.91
CA LYS A 564 -0.02 26.34 -14.80
C LYS A 564 -1.47 26.11 -14.35
N ALA A 565 -1.69 25.86 -13.08
CA ALA A 565 -3.02 25.70 -12.51
C ALA A 565 -3.89 26.97 -12.70
N ALA A 566 -3.32 28.17 -12.52
CA ALA A 566 -4.00 29.43 -12.77
C ALA A 566 -4.37 29.61 -14.26
N LYS A 567 -3.46 29.23 -15.16
CA LYS A 567 -3.74 29.25 -16.62
C LYS A 567 -4.86 28.29 -16.99
N ALA A 568 -4.82 27.07 -16.48
CA ALA A 568 -5.86 26.07 -16.71
C ALA A 568 -7.23 26.57 -16.23
N ALA A 569 -7.28 27.16 -15.03
CA ALA A 569 -8.53 27.66 -14.43
C ALA A 569 -9.26 28.71 -15.28
N VAL A 570 -8.58 29.48 -16.12
CA VAL A 570 -9.21 30.50 -17.01
C VAL A 570 -10.14 29.85 -18.04
N HIS A 571 -9.78 28.67 -18.55
CA HIS A 571 -10.52 27.99 -19.63
C HIS A 571 -11.26 26.74 -19.11
N ASP A 572 -11.15 26.44 -17.82
CA ASP A 572 -11.80 25.28 -17.20
C ASP A 572 -13.33 25.45 -17.17
N PRO A 573 -14.11 24.42 -17.50
CA PRO A 573 -15.57 24.46 -17.39
C PRO A 573 -16.08 24.76 -15.97
N GLU A 574 -15.25 24.43 -14.94
CA GLU A 574 -15.57 24.62 -13.51
C GLU A 574 -14.88 25.87 -12.89
N LYS A 575 -14.39 26.80 -13.72
CA LYS A 575 -13.55 27.95 -13.33
C LYS A 575 -14.02 28.76 -12.14
N ALA A 576 -15.32 28.94 -12.00
CA ALA A 576 -15.90 29.79 -10.93
C ALA A 576 -15.73 29.13 -9.55
N GLY A 577 -15.95 27.84 -9.44
CA GLY A 577 -15.77 27.06 -8.20
C GLY A 577 -14.30 26.94 -7.81
N ILE A 578 -13.44 26.62 -8.76
CA ILE A 578 -11.99 26.42 -8.54
C ILE A 578 -11.33 27.68 -8.00
N ALA A 579 -11.59 28.86 -8.63
CA ALA A 579 -10.98 30.12 -8.22
C ALA A 579 -11.44 30.52 -6.81
N ALA A 580 -12.73 30.39 -6.51
CA ALA A 580 -13.29 30.78 -5.22
C ALA A 580 -12.79 29.87 -4.07
N LYS A 581 -12.76 28.54 -4.29
CA LYS A 581 -12.40 27.56 -3.28
C LYS A 581 -10.88 27.50 -3.06
N GLY A 582 -10.09 27.52 -4.14
CA GLY A 582 -8.63 27.55 -4.07
C GLY A 582 -8.10 28.83 -3.41
N MET A 583 -8.75 29.99 -3.65
CA MET A 583 -8.39 31.23 -2.99
C MET A 583 -8.72 31.20 -1.50
N ARG A 584 -9.85 30.61 -1.08
CA ARG A 584 -10.20 30.43 0.34
C ARG A 584 -9.31 29.46 1.07
N GLN A 585 -8.93 28.35 0.43
CA GLN A 585 -7.94 27.41 0.98
C GLN A 585 -6.58 28.10 1.20
N LYS A 586 -6.12 28.93 0.25
CA LYS A 586 -4.87 29.71 0.40
C LYS A 586 -4.99 30.85 1.41
N LEU A 587 -6.13 31.54 1.50
CA LEU A 587 -6.33 32.60 2.47
C LEU A 587 -6.29 32.06 3.91
N SER A 588 -6.71 30.82 4.14
CA SER A 588 -6.54 30.17 5.46
C SER A 588 -5.05 29.94 5.82
N GLU A 589 -4.18 29.74 4.82
CA GLU A 589 -2.73 29.62 5.03
C GLU A 589 -2.05 30.97 5.29
N VAL A 590 -2.46 32.03 4.58
CA VAL A 590 -1.85 33.36 4.66
C VAL A 590 -2.29 34.10 5.94
N ALA A 591 -3.48 33.85 6.44
CA ALA A 591 -4.00 34.48 7.66
C ALA A 591 -3.19 34.10 8.93
N GLU A 592 -2.47 32.99 8.91
CA GLU A 592 -1.59 32.56 10.01
C GLU A 592 -0.21 33.22 9.99
N HIS A 593 0.19 33.83 8.87
CA HIS A 593 1.51 34.48 8.72
C HIS A 593 1.47 36.00 8.90
N LEU A 594 0.33 36.57 9.28
CA LEU A 594 0.22 37.98 9.62
C LEU A 594 0.52 38.18 11.12
N PRO A 595 1.57 38.94 11.49
CA PRO A 595 1.84 39.26 12.89
C PRO A 595 0.75 40.18 13.44
N GLY A 596 0.06 39.71 14.48
CA GLY A 596 -0.75 40.60 15.35
C GLY A 596 -2.25 40.48 15.23
N ARG A 597 -2.83 39.55 16.00
CA ARG A 597 -4.02 39.78 16.83
C ARG A 597 -3.86 39.00 18.11
N HIS A 598 -3.27 39.64 19.11
CA HIS A 598 -3.50 39.26 20.50
C HIS A 598 -5.00 39.47 20.76
N HIS A 599 -5.69 38.40 21.15
CA HIS A 599 -6.96 38.57 21.86
C HIS A 599 -6.60 39.08 23.25
N ASP A 600 -6.73 40.41 23.44
CA ASP A 600 -6.92 40.96 24.77
C ASP A 600 -8.30 40.51 25.24
N GLY A 601 -8.32 39.96 26.46
CA GLY A 601 -9.48 39.41 27.09
C GLY A 601 -10.56 40.45 27.40
N GLU A 602 -11.77 39.98 27.40
CA GLU A 602 -12.77 40.24 28.45
C GLU A 602 -13.73 39.05 28.46
#